data_bec6e929b2c5290625efe5a9b4282af7
#
_entry.id   bec6e929b2c5290625efe5a9b4282af7
#
_cell.length_a   1.000
_cell.length_b   1.000
_cell.length_c   1.000
_cell.angle_alpha   90.00
_cell.angle_beta   90.00
_cell.angle_gamma   90.00
#
_symmetry.space_group_name_H-M   'P 1'
#
loop_
_entity.id
_entity.type
_entity.pdbx_description
1 polymer ?
#
loop_
_entity_poly.entity_id
_entity_poly.type
_entity_poly.pdbx_seq_one_letter_code
_entity_poly.pdbx_strand_id
1 'polypeptide(L)'
;FTYKESGQMKLIGVVTDERDPSYPDVPTLKEQGIDFSSYGSIKGIACPVGTPAEIKAYYEQLFKEISEDPQYQEIMQNMAQPVMYMDTEEFTQYFNDAREANKQMIEDLGLAYYQQ
;
A
#
# COMPACT_ATOMS: atom_id res chain seq x y z
N PHE A 1 12.27 -10.11 -7.29
CA PHE A 1 11.46 -11.26 -7.71
C PHE A 1 12.35 -12.40 -8.22
N THR A 2 13.14 -12.16 -9.23
CA THR A 2 14.04 -13.12 -9.89
C THR A 2 14.98 -13.87 -8.90
N TYR A 3 15.51 -13.19 -7.91
CA TYR A 3 16.41 -13.80 -6.90
C TYR A 3 15.69 -14.76 -5.96
N LYS A 4 14.42 -14.53 -5.64
CA LYS A 4 13.62 -15.47 -4.84
C LYS A 4 13.32 -16.73 -5.64
N GLU A 5 12.89 -16.57 -6.91
CA GLU A 5 12.59 -17.71 -7.80
C GLU A 5 13.82 -18.57 -8.09
N SER A 6 14.99 -17.94 -8.24
CA SER A 6 16.27 -18.66 -8.41
C SER A 6 16.80 -19.29 -7.13
N GLY A 7 16.14 -19.11 -5.98
CA GLY A 7 16.60 -19.60 -4.69
C GLY A 7 17.79 -18.87 -4.09
N GLN A 8 18.23 -17.77 -4.71
CA GLN A 8 19.37 -16.98 -4.24
C GLN A 8 19.01 -16.07 -3.04
N MET A 9 17.71 -15.77 -2.85
CA MET A 9 17.20 -15.01 -1.72
C MET A 9 16.00 -15.70 -1.08
N LYS A 10 15.92 -15.64 0.24
CA LYS A 10 14.77 -16.09 1.02
C LYS A 10 14.07 -14.89 1.63
N LEU A 11 12.75 -14.78 1.43
CA LEU A 11 11.92 -13.84 2.16
C LEU A 11 11.73 -14.36 3.59
N ILE A 12 12.06 -13.55 4.58
CA ILE A 12 12.01 -13.94 6.00
C ILE A 12 10.90 -13.22 6.77
N GLY A 13 10.30 -12.18 6.20
CA GLY A 13 9.21 -11.45 6.81
C GLY A 13 8.70 -10.34 5.91
N VAL A 14 7.46 -9.92 6.13
CA VAL A 14 6.86 -8.71 5.55
C VAL A 14 6.57 -7.70 6.66
N VAL A 15 6.65 -6.43 6.33
CA VAL A 15 6.51 -5.31 7.29
C VAL A 15 5.09 -4.79 7.44
N THR A 16 4.14 -5.39 6.74
CA THR A 16 2.71 -5.04 6.78
C THR A 16 2.00 -5.72 7.96
N ASP A 17 0.83 -5.24 8.35
CA ASP A 17 0.03 -5.83 9.41
C ASP A 17 -0.49 -7.23 9.06
N GLU A 18 -0.77 -7.45 7.77
CA GLU A 18 -1.21 -8.73 7.23
C GLU A 18 -0.17 -9.28 6.26
N ARG A 19 -0.20 -10.60 6.03
CA ARG A 19 0.67 -11.25 5.06
C ARG A 19 0.38 -10.77 3.65
N ASP A 20 1.42 -10.60 2.84
CA ASP A 20 1.27 -10.30 1.43
C ASP A 20 0.61 -11.48 0.69
N PRO A 21 -0.52 -11.28 -0.01
CA PRO A 21 -1.17 -12.34 -0.77
C PRO A 21 -0.28 -12.99 -1.83
N SER A 22 0.73 -12.29 -2.34
CA SER A 22 1.72 -12.84 -3.28
C SER A 22 2.71 -13.79 -2.59
N TYR A 23 2.79 -13.74 -1.26
CA TYR A 23 3.72 -14.52 -0.44
C TYR A 23 3.06 -15.05 0.83
N PRO A 24 2.00 -15.86 0.72
CA PRO A 24 1.19 -16.27 1.88
C PRO A 24 1.98 -17.09 2.93
N ASP A 25 3.07 -17.69 2.54
CA ASP A 25 3.96 -18.46 3.44
C ASP A 25 4.96 -17.59 4.20
N VAL A 26 5.08 -16.29 3.85
CA VAL A 26 6.01 -15.37 4.51
C VAL A 26 5.31 -14.70 5.68
N PRO A 27 5.76 -14.89 6.93
CA PRO A 27 5.11 -14.29 8.10
C PRO A 27 5.33 -12.77 8.14
N THR A 28 4.46 -12.06 8.84
CA THR A 28 4.70 -10.65 9.17
C THR A 28 5.75 -10.53 10.27
N LEU A 29 6.33 -9.34 10.45
CA LEU A 29 7.23 -9.09 11.58
C LEU A 29 6.50 -9.22 12.92
N LYS A 30 5.23 -8.82 13.00
CA LYS A 30 4.40 -8.99 14.20
C LYS A 30 4.21 -10.47 14.56
N GLU A 31 3.94 -11.33 13.59
CA GLU A 31 3.84 -12.78 13.83
C GLU A 31 5.14 -13.37 14.35
N GLN A 32 6.28 -12.74 14.07
CA GLN A 32 7.60 -13.14 14.55
C GLN A 32 8.00 -12.48 15.89
N GLY A 33 7.07 -11.74 16.52
CA GLY A 33 7.29 -11.08 17.82
C GLY A 33 7.99 -9.73 17.73
N ILE A 34 8.12 -9.16 16.53
CA ILE A 34 8.67 -7.81 16.33
C ILE A 34 7.49 -6.86 16.15
N ASP A 35 7.25 -6.01 17.15
CA ASP A 35 6.16 -5.02 17.11
C ASP A 35 6.51 -3.84 16.19
N PHE A 36 6.51 -4.13 14.91
CA PHE A 36 6.75 -3.15 13.86
C PHE A 36 5.87 -3.47 12.65
N SER A 37 5.19 -2.45 12.16
CA SER A 37 4.53 -2.49 10.85
C SER A 37 4.73 -1.15 10.13
N SER A 38 4.60 -1.18 8.83
CA SER A 38 4.70 0.01 7.97
C SER A 38 3.62 -0.03 6.92
N TYR A 39 3.10 1.14 6.62
CA TYR A 39 2.29 1.34 5.42
C TYR A 39 3.18 1.15 4.20
N GLY A 40 2.88 0.27 3.32
CA GLY A 40 3.67 0.02 2.11
C GLY A 40 3.77 1.23 1.18
N SER A 41 4.19 1.00 -0.07
CA SER A 41 4.19 2.04 -1.09
C SER A 41 2.75 2.40 -1.48
N ILE A 42 2.25 3.54 -1.00
CA ILE A 42 0.89 4.03 -1.28
C ILE A 42 0.84 4.58 -2.70
N LYS A 43 -0.08 4.06 -3.50
CA LYS A 43 -0.38 4.56 -4.84
C LYS A 43 -1.84 4.96 -4.89
N GLY A 44 -2.11 6.15 -5.36
CA GLY A 44 -3.48 6.65 -5.43
C GLY A 44 -3.63 7.71 -6.51
N ILE A 45 -4.88 8.05 -6.81
CA ILE A 45 -5.26 9.08 -7.76
C ILE A 45 -5.96 10.19 -7.00
N ALA A 46 -5.58 11.42 -7.26
CA ALA A 46 -6.16 12.59 -6.63
C ALA A 46 -6.79 13.51 -7.68
N CYS A 47 -7.84 14.22 -7.29
CA CYS A 47 -8.45 15.25 -8.10
C CYS A 47 -8.30 16.64 -7.44
N PRO A 48 -8.37 17.73 -8.21
CA PRO A 48 -8.34 19.09 -7.67
C PRO A 48 -9.44 19.35 -6.63
N VAL A 49 -9.15 20.24 -5.69
CA VAL A 49 -10.16 20.71 -4.74
C VAL A 49 -11.30 21.38 -5.51
N GLY A 50 -12.56 21.07 -5.14
CA GLY A 50 -13.75 21.59 -5.81
C GLY A 50 -14.22 20.75 -7.00
N THR A 51 -13.59 19.63 -7.32
CA THR A 51 -14.11 18.69 -8.34
C THR A 51 -15.54 18.26 -7.97
N PRO A 52 -16.53 18.37 -8.88
CA PRO A 52 -17.90 17.97 -8.64
C PRO A 52 -18.04 16.53 -8.16
N ALA A 53 -19.04 16.29 -7.30
CA ALA A 53 -19.23 14.97 -6.68
C ALA A 53 -19.50 13.86 -7.72
N GLU A 54 -20.28 14.18 -8.76
CA GLU A 54 -20.59 13.27 -9.85
C GLU A 54 -19.36 12.84 -10.65
N ILE A 55 -18.39 13.74 -10.82
CA ILE A 55 -17.14 13.44 -11.50
C ILE A 55 -16.28 12.51 -10.62
N LYS A 56 -16.22 12.76 -9.31
CA LYS A 56 -15.50 11.88 -8.38
C LYS A 56 -16.11 10.49 -8.35
N ALA A 57 -17.44 10.38 -8.22
CA ALA A 57 -18.15 9.12 -8.21
C ALA A 57 -17.96 8.32 -9.52
N TYR A 58 -17.95 9.01 -10.66
CA TYR A 58 -17.67 8.37 -11.95
C TYR A 58 -16.28 7.72 -11.98
N TYR A 59 -15.25 8.46 -11.58
CA TYR A 59 -13.89 7.90 -11.57
C TYR A 59 -13.70 6.82 -10.51
N GLU A 60 -14.30 6.95 -9.35
CA GLU A 60 -14.27 5.93 -8.30
C GLU A 60 -14.83 4.61 -8.82
N GLN A 61 -16.00 4.64 -9.46
CA GLN A 61 -16.60 3.46 -10.08
C GLN A 61 -15.71 2.89 -11.19
N LEU A 62 -15.15 3.75 -12.06
CA LEU A 62 -14.26 3.33 -13.13
C LEU A 62 -12.99 2.63 -12.60
N PHE A 63 -12.36 3.16 -11.56
CA PHE A 63 -11.17 2.55 -10.97
C PHE A 63 -11.50 1.26 -10.24
N LYS A 64 -12.68 1.15 -9.64
CA LYS A 64 -13.17 -0.11 -9.10
C LYS A 64 -13.28 -1.17 -10.18
N GLU A 65 -13.95 -0.88 -11.28
CA GLU A 65 -14.09 -1.80 -12.41
C GLU A 65 -12.74 -2.22 -12.99
N ILE A 66 -11.79 -1.29 -13.13
CA ILE A 66 -10.43 -1.60 -13.57
C ILE A 66 -9.72 -2.53 -12.58
N SER A 67 -9.88 -2.29 -11.27
CA SER A 67 -9.24 -3.13 -10.25
C SER A 67 -9.77 -4.56 -10.22
N GLU A 68 -11.00 -4.77 -10.66
CA GLU A 68 -11.67 -6.07 -10.76
C GLU A 68 -11.44 -6.73 -12.14
N ASP A 69 -10.88 -6.02 -13.11
CA ASP A 69 -10.63 -6.55 -14.46
C ASP A 69 -9.56 -7.66 -14.42
N PRO A 70 -9.86 -8.88 -14.97
CA PRO A 70 -8.91 -9.99 -14.92
C PRO A 70 -7.58 -9.72 -15.63
N GLN A 71 -7.58 -8.95 -16.71
CA GLN A 71 -6.36 -8.59 -17.44
C GLN A 71 -5.48 -7.67 -16.58
N TYR A 72 -6.09 -6.69 -15.91
CA TYR A 72 -5.37 -5.80 -15.01
C TYR A 72 -4.78 -6.58 -13.84
N GLN A 73 -5.54 -7.49 -13.22
CA GLN A 73 -5.07 -8.32 -12.13
C GLN A 73 -3.91 -9.23 -12.55
N GLU A 74 -3.99 -9.83 -13.74
CA GLU A 74 -2.89 -10.65 -14.28
C GLU A 74 -1.61 -9.83 -14.48
N ILE A 75 -1.72 -8.62 -15.04
CA ILE A 75 -0.57 -7.71 -15.21
C ILE A 75 0.06 -7.37 -13.84
N MET A 76 -0.77 -7.02 -12.87
CA MET A 76 -0.30 -6.64 -11.54
C MET A 76 0.34 -7.84 -10.80
N GLN A 77 -0.21 -9.03 -10.97
CA GLN A 77 0.36 -10.26 -10.43
C GLN A 77 1.74 -10.56 -11.04
N ASN A 78 1.86 -10.43 -12.36
CA ASN A 78 3.14 -10.61 -13.07
C ASN A 78 4.20 -9.59 -12.63
N MET A 79 3.77 -8.42 -12.18
CA MET A 79 4.63 -7.38 -11.61
C MET A 79 4.90 -7.57 -10.10
N ALA A 80 4.34 -8.60 -9.48
CA ALA A 80 4.36 -8.82 -8.02
C ALA A 80 3.85 -7.60 -7.23
N GLN A 81 2.81 -6.94 -7.74
CA GLN A 81 2.16 -5.80 -7.10
C GLN A 81 0.70 -6.18 -6.78
N PRO A 82 0.37 -6.43 -5.51
CA PRO A 82 -1.01 -6.76 -5.13
C PRO A 82 -1.93 -5.58 -5.43
N VAL A 83 -3.11 -5.88 -5.96
CA VAL A 83 -4.17 -4.89 -6.15
C VAL A 83 -4.94 -4.76 -4.84
N MET A 84 -4.88 -3.57 -4.24
CA MET A 84 -5.66 -3.20 -3.06
C MET A 84 -6.54 -2.01 -3.44
N TYR A 85 -7.77 -2.28 -3.86
CA TYR A 85 -8.73 -1.21 -4.12
C TYR A 85 -9.25 -0.66 -2.79
N MET A 86 -9.29 0.65 -2.70
CA MET A 86 -9.96 1.40 -1.64
C MET A 86 -10.79 2.50 -2.31
N ASP A 87 -12.00 2.71 -1.82
CA ASP A 87 -12.80 3.86 -2.23
C ASP A 87 -12.23 5.19 -1.72
N THR A 88 -12.89 6.29 -2.05
CA THR A 88 -12.40 7.64 -1.67
C THR A 88 -12.30 7.83 -0.17
N GLU A 89 -13.24 7.30 0.62
CA GLU A 89 -13.27 7.46 2.08
C GLU A 89 -12.19 6.58 2.72
N GLU A 90 -12.15 5.30 2.37
CA GLU A 90 -11.17 4.32 2.84
C GLU A 90 -9.74 4.76 2.52
N PHE A 91 -9.48 5.18 1.27
CA PHE A 91 -8.16 5.65 0.86
C PHE A 91 -7.74 6.93 1.58
N THR A 92 -8.67 7.87 1.78
CA THR A 92 -8.37 9.12 2.50
C THR A 92 -8.01 8.83 3.95
N GLN A 93 -8.72 7.94 4.62
CA GLN A 93 -8.40 7.54 5.99
C GLN A 93 -7.04 6.84 6.04
N TYR A 94 -6.82 5.83 5.21
CA TYR A 94 -5.56 5.11 5.12
C TYR A 94 -4.36 6.04 4.86
N PHE A 95 -4.51 6.98 3.94
CA PHE A 95 -3.46 7.96 3.63
C PHE A 95 -3.16 8.89 4.80
N ASN A 96 -4.19 9.37 5.51
CA ASN A 96 -4.00 10.22 6.68
C ASN A 96 -3.32 9.47 7.83
N ASP A 97 -3.71 8.24 8.10
CA ASP A 97 -3.09 7.41 9.13
C ASP A 97 -1.63 7.12 8.81
N ALA A 98 -1.32 6.77 7.56
CA ALA A 98 0.04 6.58 7.09
C ALA A 98 0.89 7.86 7.21
N ARG A 99 0.30 9.02 6.90
CA ARG A 99 0.97 10.32 7.00
C ARG A 99 1.32 10.64 8.45
N GLU A 100 0.39 10.45 9.38
CA GLU A 100 0.65 10.74 10.79
C GLU A 100 1.67 9.75 11.39
N ALA A 101 1.58 8.45 11.05
CA ALA A 101 2.56 7.45 11.49
C ALA A 101 3.97 7.76 10.96
N ASN A 102 4.09 8.10 9.68
CA ASN A 102 5.37 8.46 9.09
C ASN A 102 5.93 9.77 9.67
N LYS A 103 5.08 10.76 9.95
CA LYS A 103 5.47 12.01 10.59
C LYS A 103 6.06 11.74 11.98
N GLN A 104 5.37 10.94 12.79
CA GLN A 104 5.84 10.56 14.13
C GLN A 104 7.19 9.83 14.04
N MET A 105 7.32 8.88 13.12
CA MET A 105 8.59 8.16 12.91
C MET A 105 9.75 9.10 12.53
N ILE A 106 9.49 10.06 11.65
CA ILE A 106 10.50 11.06 11.24
C ILE A 106 10.93 11.92 12.43
N GLU A 107 9.98 12.33 13.28
CA GLU A 107 10.24 13.10 14.49
C GLU A 107 11.06 12.29 15.51
N ASP A 108 10.66 11.06 15.79
CA ASP A 108 11.33 10.15 16.74
C ASP A 108 12.78 9.84 16.33
N LEU A 109 13.02 9.74 15.03
CA LEU A 109 14.35 9.50 14.47
C LEU A 109 15.19 10.80 14.35
N GLY A 110 14.65 11.97 14.68
CA GLY A 110 15.34 13.25 14.55
C GLY A 110 15.64 13.65 13.10
N LEU A 111 14.89 13.12 12.14
CA LEU A 111 15.08 13.35 10.70
C LEU A 111 14.25 14.54 10.17
N ALA A 112 13.52 15.25 11.01
CA ALA A 112 12.71 16.39 10.61
C ALA A 112 13.60 17.60 10.24
N TYR A 113 13.89 17.78 8.95
CA TYR A 113 14.71 18.87 8.42
C TYR A 113 14.06 20.26 8.46
N TYR A 114 12.76 20.37 8.80
CA TYR A 114 11.98 21.60 8.68
C TYR A 114 11.42 22.11 10.01
N GLN A 115 12.24 22.15 11.03
CA GLN A 115 11.92 22.86 12.28
C GLN A 115 12.70 24.17 12.40
N GLN A 116 12.85 24.93 11.31
CA GLN A 116 13.32 26.33 11.37
C GLN A 116 12.30 27.27 10.77
#